data_7ed8a80cf6742bf72e430e5d27b8fccb
#
_entry.id   7ed8a80cf6742bf72e430e5d27b8fccb
#
_cell.length_a   1.000
_cell.length_b   1.000
_cell.length_c   1.000
_cell.angle_alpha   90.00
_cell.angle_beta   90.00
_cell.angle_gamma   90.00
#
_symmetry.space_group_name_H-M   'P 1'
#
loop_
_entity.id
_entity.type
_entity.pdbx_description
1 polymer ?
#
loop_
_entity_poly.entity_id
_entity_poly.type
_entity_poly.pdbx_seq_one_letter_code
_entity_poly.pdbx_strand_id
1 'polypeptide(L)'
;MSDQEPGVPPEPTPGAMGETPVTDNQDERTMGMLCHLLGFGFIVAGIGNIIGPLIIWLIKKGQYPFVDDQGKESLNFQISITIYWIVAAILSFALIGIPLLIAVFVFDVVEIIMASVKANQGIPYRYPLSIRFVK
;
A
#
# COMPACT_ATOMS: atom_id res chain seq x y z
N MET A 1 -14.49 4.16 -38.77
CA MET A 1 -15.72 4.31 -37.99
C MET A 1 -15.70 3.20 -36.93
N SER A 2 -15.36 3.54 -35.74
CA SER A 2 -15.37 2.60 -34.61
C SER A 2 -16.75 2.61 -34.00
N ASP A 3 -17.49 1.52 -34.15
CA ASP A 3 -18.75 1.27 -33.47
C ASP A 3 -18.44 1.03 -31.97
N GLN A 4 -18.23 2.10 -31.22
CA GLN A 4 -18.26 2.04 -29.78
C GLN A 4 -19.70 2.18 -29.35
N GLU A 5 -20.29 1.08 -28.87
CA GLU A 5 -21.56 1.12 -28.16
C GLU A 5 -21.40 2.02 -26.92
N PRO A 6 -22.31 2.99 -26.70
CA PRO A 6 -22.23 3.86 -25.54
C PRO A 6 -22.59 3.07 -24.29
N GLY A 7 -21.62 2.83 -23.41
CA GLY A 7 -21.83 2.30 -22.09
C GLY A 7 -21.06 1.06 -21.67
N VAL A 8 -20.24 0.48 -22.53
CA VAL A 8 -19.31 -0.58 -22.14
C VAL A 8 -17.98 0.07 -21.77
N PRO A 9 -17.49 -0.08 -20.52
CA PRO A 9 -16.13 0.30 -20.20
C PRO A 9 -15.19 -0.46 -21.14
N PRO A 10 -14.12 0.17 -21.67
CA PRO A 10 -13.18 -0.56 -22.50
C PRO A 10 -12.67 -1.78 -21.72
N GLU A 11 -12.74 -2.95 -22.35
CA GLU A 11 -12.12 -4.14 -21.80
C GLU A 11 -10.65 -3.79 -21.46
N PRO A 12 -10.16 -4.19 -20.29
CA PRO A 12 -8.76 -3.99 -19.98
C PRO A 12 -7.96 -4.70 -21.07
N THR A 13 -7.27 -3.92 -21.88
CA THR A 13 -6.25 -4.46 -22.79
C THR A 13 -5.37 -5.39 -21.97
N PRO A 14 -5.13 -6.64 -22.38
CA PRO A 14 -4.17 -7.49 -21.72
C PRO A 14 -2.83 -6.76 -21.78
N GLY A 15 -2.53 -5.99 -20.73
CA GLY A 15 -1.28 -5.29 -20.59
C GLY A 15 -0.16 -6.31 -20.58
N ALA A 16 0.90 -6.02 -21.29
CA ALA A 16 2.13 -6.78 -21.26
C ALA A 16 2.50 -7.08 -19.81
N MET A 17 2.79 -8.35 -19.51
CA MET A 17 3.23 -8.77 -18.17
C MET A 17 4.38 -7.87 -17.73
N GLY A 18 4.13 -7.02 -16.74
CA GLY A 18 5.15 -6.15 -16.16
C GLY A 18 4.79 -4.67 -16.03
N GLU A 19 3.70 -4.19 -16.63
CA GLU A 19 3.29 -2.80 -16.43
C GLU A 19 2.53 -2.63 -15.13
N THR A 20 2.98 -1.68 -14.31
CA THR A 20 2.28 -1.31 -13.08
C THR A 20 0.97 -0.61 -13.45
N PRO A 21 -0.17 -1.00 -12.86
CA PRO A 21 -1.44 -0.41 -13.21
C PRO A 21 -1.50 1.07 -12.85
N VAL A 22 -1.90 1.89 -13.79
CA VAL A 22 -2.22 3.31 -13.60
C VAL A 22 -3.71 3.46 -13.81
N THR A 23 -4.37 4.30 -13.03
CA THR A 23 -5.82 4.46 -13.14
C THR A 23 -6.26 5.92 -13.10
N ASP A 24 -7.25 6.24 -13.93
CA ASP A 24 -8.00 7.51 -13.89
C ASP A 24 -9.30 7.39 -13.09
N ASN A 25 -9.69 6.17 -12.72
CA ASN A 25 -10.91 5.91 -11.98
C ASN A 25 -10.81 6.46 -10.55
N GLN A 26 -11.72 7.37 -10.18
CA GLN A 26 -11.73 8.04 -8.87
C GLN A 26 -11.94 7.05 -7.71
N ASP A 27 -12.80 6.06 -7.88
CA ASP A 27 -13.08 5.07 -6.84
C ASP A 27 -11.85 4.19 -6.59
N GLU A 28 -11.19 3.76 -7.65
CA GLU A 28 -9.95 2.98 -7.61
C GLU A 28 -8.83 3.74 -6.92
N ARG A 29 -8.67 5.02 -7.27
CA ARG A 29 -7.70 5.92 -6.64
C ARG A 29 -7.97 6.10 -5.14
N THR A 30 -9.23 6.31 -4.78
CA THR A 30 -9.65 6.47 -3.39
C THR A 30 -9.39 5.20 -2.59
N MET A 31 -9.77 4.05 -3.12
CA MET A 31 -9.55 2.75 -2.45
C MET A 31 -8.06 2.43 -2.33
N GLY A 32 -7.27 2.70 -3.38
CA GLY A 32 -5.81 2.56 -3.35
C GLY A 32 -5.16 3.45 -2.29
N MET A 33 -5.58 4.71 -2.20
CA MET A 33 -5.14 5.65 -1.17
C MET A 33 -5.48 5.12 0.24
N LEU A 34 -6.70 4.59 0.44
CA LEU A 34 -7.12 4.03 1.74
C LEU A 34 -6.28 2.82 2.14
N CYS A 35 -5.84 1.97 1.19
CA CYS A 35 -4.93 0.87 1.49
C CYS A 35 -3.65 1.37 2.17
N HIS A 36 -3.13 2.52 1.78
CA HIS A 36 -1.94 3.10 2.39
C HIS A 36 -2.25 3.84 3.69
N LEU A 37 -3.29 4.71 3.70
CA LEU A 37 -3.66 5.47 4.90
C LEU A 37 -3.99 4.60 6.11
N LEU A 38 -4.59 3.43 5.89
CA LEU A 38 -4.89 2.48 6.94
C LEU A 38 -3.64 1.85 7.57
N GLY A 39 -2.46 2.03 6.95
CA GLY A 39 -1.17 1.78 7.59
C GLY A 39 -0.99 2.54 8.91
N PHE A 40 -1.64 3.70 9.10
CA PHE A 40 -1.67 4.39 10.39
C PHE A 40 -2.51 3.68 11.47
N GLY A 41 -3.14 2.57 11.15
CA GLY A 41 -3.97 1.80 12.09
C GLY A 41 -3.23 1.32 13.34
N PHE A 42 -1.89 1.31 13.35
CA PHE A 42 -1.10 0.99 14.55
C PHE A 42 -1.35 1.96 15.71
N ILE A 43 -1.73 3.21 15.42
CA ILE A 43 -2.04 4.23 16.43
C ILE A 43 -3.27 3.84 17.25
N VAL A 44 -4.21 3.10 16.62
CA VAL A 44 -5.50 2.76 17.23
C VAL A 44 -5.49 1.37 17.87
N ALA A 45 -4.87 0.40 17.24
CA ALA A 45 -5.04 -1.02 17.60
C ALA A 45 -3.76 -1.87 17.44
N GLY A 46 -2.58 -1.31 17.54
CA GLY A 46 -1.32 -2.06 17.43
C GLY A 46 -1.12 -2.69 16.05
N ILE A 47 -1.72 -3.85 15.80
CA ILE A 47 -1.64 -4.54 14.49
C ILE A 47 -2.60 -3.99 13.43
N GLY A 48 -3.30 -2.91 13.74
CA GLY A 48 -4.26 -2.27 12.82
C GLY A 48 -3.62 -1.79 11.51
N ASN A 49 -2.32 -1.53 11.51
CA ASN A 49 -1.57 -1.18 10.31
C ASN A 49 -1.54 -2.29 9.24
N ILE A 50 -1.67 -3.56 9.65
CA ILE A 50 -1.78 -4.70 8.74
C ILE A 50 -3.24 -5.01 8.44
N ILE A 51 -4.10 -5.02 9.44
CA ILE A 51 -5.51 -5.39 9.30
C ILE A 51 -6.26 -4.39 8.41
N GLY A 52 -6.00 -3.10 8.56
CA GLY A 52 -6.66 -2.06 7.76
C GLY A 52 -6.47 -2.24 6.26
N PRO A 53 -5.23 -2.20 5.76
CA PRO A 53 -4.95 -2.46 4.35
C PRO A 53 -5.45 -3.83 3.87
N LEU A 54 -5.34 -4.86 4.71
CA LEU A 54 -5.80 -6.22 4.39
C LEU A 54 -7.30 -6.26 4.10
N ILE A 55 -8.13 -5.58 4.90
CA ILE A 55 -9.58 -5.55 4.72
C ILE A 55 -9.92 -4.90 3.38
N ILE A 56 -9.39 -3.71 3.09
CA ILE A 56 -9.65 -3.00 1.82
C ILE A 56 -9.19 -3.86 0.63
N TRP A 57 -7.99 -4.42 0.71
CA TRP A 57 -7.47 -5.27 -0.34
C TRP A 57 -8.36 -6.49 -0.60
N LEU A 58 -8.75 -7.24 0.43
CA LEU A 58 -9.58 -8.44 0.27
C LEU A 58 -10.96 -8.13 -0.33
N ILE A 59 -11.56 -6.99 0.04
CA ILE A 59 -12.89 -6.60 -0.44
C ILE A 59 -12.83 -6.10 -1.89
N LYS A 60 -11.78 -5.40 -2.28
CA LYS A 60 -11.73 -4.63 -3.52
C LYS A 60 -10.81 -5.18 -4.61
N LYS A 61 -9.87 -6.07 -4.28
CA LYS A 61 -8.89 -6.61 -5.25
C LYS A 61 -9.50 -7.25 -6.49
N GLY A 62 -10.68 -7.87 -6.35
CA GLY A 62 -11.38 -8.50 -7.48
C GLY A 62 -12.11 -7.52 -8.40
N GLN A 63 -12.28 -6.27 -7.98
CA GLN A 63 -12.98 -5.22 -8.74
C GLN A 63 -12.00 -4.26 -9.40
N TYR A 64 -10.86 -4.01 -8.76
CA TYR A 64 -9.93 -2.95 -9.14
C TYR A 64 -8.48 -3.44 -9.19
N PRO A 65 -7.89 -3.59 -10.38
CA PRO A 65 -6.48 -4.01 -10.53
C PRO A 65 -5.50 -3.08 -9.81
N PHE A 66 -5.75 -1.79 -9.80
CA PHE A 66 -4.93 -0.82 -9.07
C PHE A 66 -4.97 -1.06 -7.55
N VAL A 67 -6.14 -1.40 -7.01
CA VAL A 67 -6.29 -1.71 -5.58
C VAL A 67 -5.63 -3.05 -5.24
N ASP A 68 -5.66 -4.03 -6.15
CA ASP A 68 -4.92 -5.28 -5.95
C ASP A 68 -3.42 -5.04 -5.85
N ASP A 69 -2.88 -4.23 -6.74
CA ASP A 69 -1.46 -3.86 -6.74
C ASP A 69 -1.05 -3.05 -5.49
N GLN A 70 -1.76 -1.97 -5.22
CA GLN A 70 -1.42 -1.07 -4.10
C GLN A 70 -1.74 -1.67 -2.73
N GLY A 71 -2.75 -2.53 -2.63
CA GLY A 71 -3.06 -3.27 -1.41
C GLY A 71 -1.96 -4.25 -1.02
N LYS A 72 -1.43 -5.01 -1.99
CA LYS A 72 -0.27 -5.88 -1.78
C LYS A 72 0.97 -5.09 -1.37
N GLU A 73 1.20 -3.97 -2.02
CA GLU A 73 2.33 -3.09 -1.71
C GLU A 73 2.25 -2.56 -0.28
N SER A 74 1.10 -2.06 0.13
CA SER A 74 0.86 -1.59 1.50
C SER A 74 1.04 -2.70 2.53
N LEU A 75 0.47 -3.89 2.29
CA LEU A 75 0.61 -5.04 3.18
C LEU A 75 2.08 -5.44 3.36
N ASN A 76 2.82 -5.60 2.26
CA ASN A 76 4.23 -5.97 2.31
C ASN A 76 5.05 -4.95 3.12
N PHE A 77 4.78 -3.67 2.91
CA PHE A 77 5.45 -2.60 3.64
C PHE A 77 5.12 -2.66 5.14
N GLN A 78 3.85 -2.76 5.51
CA GLN A 78 3.44 -2.78 6.91
C GLN A 78 3.94 -4.02 7.67
N ILE A 79 4.00 -5.17 7.01
CA ILE A 79 4.63 -6.36 7.59
C ILE A 79 6.14 -6.12 7.80
N SER A 80 6.82 -5.55 6.82
CA SER A 80 8.25 -5.23 6.92
C SER A 80 8.52 -4.23 8.05
N ILE A 81 7.75 -3.17 8.14
CA ILE A 81 7.83 -2.15 9.20
C ILE A 81 7.62 -2.80 10.57
N THR A 82 6.66 -3.70 10.70
CA THR A 82 6.40 -4.42 11.96
C THR A 82 7.63 -5.24 12.38
N ILE A 83 8.29 -5.92 11.45
CA ILE A 83 9.54 -6.64 11.71
C ILE A 83 10.64 -5.67 12.15
N TYR A 84 10.79 -4.53 11.47
CA TYR A 84 11.80 -3.52 11.82
C TYR A 84 11.55 -2.94 13.23
N TRP A 85 10.29 -2.71 13.61
CA TRP A 85 9.90 -2.31 14.95
C TRP A 85 10.33 -3.33 15.99
N ILE A 86 10.07 -4.62 15.76
CA ILE A 86 10.43 -5.71 16.67
C ILE A 86 11.95 -5.77 16.84
N VAL A 87 12.70 -5.73 15.74
CA VAL A 87 14.19 -5.75 15.78
C VAL A 87 14.72 -4.53 16.53
N ALA A 88 14.21 -3.34 16.24
CA ALA A 88 14.60 -2.10 16.90
C ALA A 88 14.28 -2.12 18.40
N ALA A 89 13.12 -2.68 18.78
CA ALA A 89 12.75 -2.85 20.18
C ALA A 89 13.70 -3.78 20.92
N ILE A 90 14.11 -4.90 20.34
CA ILE A 90 15.12 -5.81 20.89
C ILE A 90 16.45 -5.09 21.07
N LEU A 91 16.90 -4.33 20.05
CA LEU A 91 18.15 -3.58 20.09
C LEU A 91 18.10 -2.40 21.07
N SER A 92 16.91 -1.98 21.51
CA SER A 92 16.76 -0.92 22.51
C SER A 92 17.39 -1.29 23.86
N PHE A 93 17.46 -2.59 24.20
CA PHE A 93 18.17 -3.06 25.41
C PHE A 93 19.66 -2.74 25.35
N ALA A 94 20.24 -2.56 24.17
CA ALA A 94 21.63 -2.13 23.95
C ALA A 94 21.78 -0.61 23.73
N LEU A 95 20.73 0.19 23.99
CA LEU A 95 20.62 1.64 23.77
C LEU A 95 20.72 2.08 22.31
N ILE A 96 21.13 1.21 21.38
CA ILE A 96 21.22 1.50 19.94
C ILE A 96 19.83 1.52 19.30
N GLY A 97 18.88 0.74 19.85
CA GLY A 97 17.53 0.62 19.30
C GLY A 97 16.68 1.88 19.43
N ILE A 98 16.96 2.77 20.43
CA ILE A 98 16.13 3.98 20.63
C ILE A 98 16.18 4.90 19.41
N PRO A 99 17.35 5.34 18.90
CA PRO A 99 17.40 6.14 17.67
C PRO A 99 16.87 5.37 16.47
N LEU A 100 17.02 4.04 16.42
CA LEU A 100 16.49 3.21 15.36
C LEU A 100 14.95 3.17 15.37
N LEU A 101 14.32 3.10 16.54
CA LEU A 101 12.87 3.18 16.68
C LEU A 101 12.32 4.51 16.13
N ILE A 102 12.98 5.61 16.45
CA ILE A 102 12.62 6.94 15.94
C ILE A 102 12.74 6.96 14.41
N ALA A 103 13.85 6.45 13.87
CA ALA A 103 14.09 6.39 12.43
C ALA A 103 13.04 5.55 11.71
N VAL A 104 12.68 4.38 12.24
CA VAL A 104 11.63 3.51 11.66
C VAL A 104 10.27 4.22 11.71
N PHE A 105 9.94 4.89 12.81
CA PHE A 105 8.69 5.64 12.93
C PHE A 105 8.60 6.76 11.89
N VAL A 106 9.63 7.59 11.78
CA VAL A 106 9.66 8.69 10.79
C VAL A 106 9.58 8.15 9.38
N PHE A 107 10.32 7.09 9.08
CA PHE A 107 10.29 6.43 7.78
C PHE A 107 8.89 5.93 7.44
N ASP A 108 8.24 5.21 8.35
CA ASP A 108 6.87 4.68 8.16
C ASP A 108 5.87 5.81 7.86
N VAL A 109 5.86 6.86 8.67
CA VAL A 109 4.95 8.02 8.48
C VAL A 109 5.17 8.68 7.12
N VAL A 110 6.40 8.97 6.75
CA VAL A 110 6.73 9.64 5.49
C VAL A 110 6.30 8.77 4.30
N GLU A 111 6.62 7.50 4.35
CA GLU A 111 6.30 6.56 3.27
C GLU A 111 4.79 6.34 3.09
N ILE A 112 4.03 6.23 4.19
CA ILE A 112 2.56 6.14 4.13
C ILE A 112 1.97 7.37 3.45
N ILE A 113 2.43 8.57 3.82
CA ILE A 113 1.95 9.82 3.22
C ILE A 113 2.27 9.86 1.73
N MET A 114 3.51 9.57 1.36
CA MET A 114 3.94 9.58 -0.05
C MET A 114 3.15 8.58 -0.89
N ALA A 115 2.99 7.36 -0.40
CA ALA A 115 2.22 6.31 -1.08
C ALA A 115 0.74 6.71 -1.22
N SER A 116 0.14 7.27 -0.17
CA SER A 116 -1.26 7.72 -0.18
C SER A 116 -1.49 8.83 -1.21
N VAL A 117 -0.58 9.81 -1.27
CA VAL A 117 -0.66 10.89 -2.27
C VAL A 117 -0.53 10.33 -3.69
N LYS A 118 0.44 9.46 -3.94
CA LYS A 118 0.62 8.84 -5.25
C LYS A 118 -0.58 7.99 -5.66
N ALA A 119 -1.10 7.16 -4.77
CA ALA A 119 -2.29 6.36 -5.03
C ALA A 119 -3.52 7.22 -5.31
N ASN A 120 -3.69 8.36 -4.61
CA ASN A 120 -4.77 9.30 -4.89
C ASN A 120 -4.62 9.98 -6.26
N GLN A 121 -3.41 10.06 -6.81
CA GLN A 121 -3.14 10.52 -8.17
C GLN A 121 -3.33 9.41 -9.23
N GLY A 122 -3.64 8.19 -8.83
CA GLY A 122 -3.73 7.04 -9.72
C GLY A 122 -2.37 6.47 -10.14
N ILE A 123 -1.30 6.84 -9.46
CA ILE A 123 0.07 6.43 -9.75
C ILE A 123 0.46 5.34 -8.76
N PRO A 124 0.89 4.15 -9.22
CA PRO A 124 1.33 3.09 -8.31
C PRO A 124 2.61 3.51 -7.58
N TYR A 125 2.66 3.20 -6.29
CA TYR A 125 3.81 3.47 -5.43
C TYR A 125 4.53 2.16 -5.09
N ARG A 126 5.85 2.21 -5.00
CA ARG A 126 6.69 1.09 -4.55
C ARG A 126 7.48 1.54 -3.34
N TYR A 127 7.21 0.90 -2.22
CA TYR A 127 7.90 1.20 -0.98
C TYR A 127 9.36 0.75 -1.04
N PRO A 128 10.31 1.63 -0.69
CA PRO A 128 11.69 1.20 -0.48
C PRO A 128 11.77 0.29 0.76
N LEU A 129 12.75 -0.59 0.80
CA LEU A 129 13.00 -1.50 1.94
C LEU A 129 11.82 -2.40 2.33
N SER A 130 10.85 -2.56 1.46
CA SER A 130 9.72 -3.47 1.67
C SER A 130 10.08 -4.88 1.24
N ILE A 131 9.81 -5.84 2.12
CA ILE A 131 9.98 -7.27 1.82
C ILE A 131 8.68 -7.79 1.18
N ARG A 132 8.81 -8.50 0.08
CA ARG A 132 7.66 -8.97 -0.71
C ARG A 132 7.12 -10.30 -0.18
N PHE A 133 6.29 -10.26 0.85
CA PHE A 133 5.61 -11.43 1.38
C PHE A 133 4.36 -11.80 0.58
N VAL A 134 3.60 -10.81 0.16
CA VAL A 134 2.37 -10.96 -0.64
C VAL A 134 2.70 -10.65 -2.09
N LYS A 135 2.47 -11.62 -2.97
CA LYS A 135 2.77 -11.54 -4.41
C LYS A 135 1.51 -11.51 -5.26
#